data_00585732bd04e304f0824ade8cce2a15
#
_entry.id   00585732bd04e304f0824ade8cce2a15
#
_cell.length_a   1.000
_cell.length_b   1.000
_cell.length_c   1.000
_cell.angle_alpha   90.00
_cell.angle_beta   90.00
_cell.angle_gamma   90.00
#
_symmetry.space_group_name_H-M   'P 1'
#
loop_
_entity.id
_entity.type
_entity.pdbx_description
1 polymer ?
#
loop_
_entity_poly.entity_id
_entity_poly.type
_entity_poly.pdbx_seq_one_letter_code
_entity_poly.pdbx_strand_id
1 'polypeptide(L)'
;MEIYFSSNYDTNSLFLLQVPKNLLENLEKEDELIIKGTSPTILCTKDKGYELKLLETTNTLLLIKDKGTNQKEIILKADHSVEATSTTPRKYYIYNLLKKFCVLKYDTNTGENNISSFKQKYSLKDLFSLCDLPSNQFNNLISEKHIFEYNENTVCLFDFNFVIQIVGPLLKSLSYLNKYRFSSLDEMYQILLSTDSNLDEIIKKMNQNEKKNLVEYISDINSSDIILNVEKIKIFISQSLFHSNNENNNFEFKLVNFIQLLNNALSLYLPIELYEEDNRQTNRYLTENNCDDNLYPGYKDFDLRFLIGKSIIYKSKSYNEPLIKWIDVSQLNEKFEERINELYSIKNTWNMKDLILFLEDLEIPNLQDRILRLTRPLQEENIFDKTKKISALYLRINPFFNKKV
;
A
#
# COMPACT_ATOMS: atom_id res chain seq x y z
N MET A 1 -18.27 -30.48 -49.22
CA MET A 1 -17.61 -29.35 -48.54
C MET A 1 -16.15 -29.43 -48.90
N GLU A 2 -15.65 -28.45 -49.61
CA GLU A 2 -14.23 -28.36 -50.02
C GLU A 2 -13.50 -27.40 -49.10
N ILE A 3 -12.32 -27.77 -48.62
CA ILE A 3 -11.48 -26.99 -47.71
C ILE A 3 -10.12 -26.72 -48.40
N TYR A 4 -9.75 -25.45 -48.47
CA TYR A 4 -8.51 -24.99 -49.10
C TYR A 4 -7.65 -24.22 -48.13
N PHE A 5 -6.31 -24.28 -48.33
CA PHE A 5 -5.40 -23.36 -47.62
C PHE A 5 -5.40 -22.00 -48.29
N SER A 6 -5.35 -20.95 -47.47
CA SER A 6 -5.16 -19.57 -47.96
C SER A 6 -3.82 -19.43 -48.65
N SER A 7 -3.74 -18.61 -49.71
CA SER A 7 -2.46 -18.22 -50.33
C SER A 7 -1.54 -17.48 -49.34
N ASN A 8 -2.10 -16.87 -48.28
CA ASN A 8 -1.39 -16.13 -47.23
C ASN A 8 -1.35 -16.92 -45.92
N TYR A 9 -1.36 -18.25 -45.99
CA TYR A 9 -1.29 -19.12 -44.84
C TYR A 9 0.05 -18.99 -44.13
N ASP A 10 0.01 -18.54 -42.86
CA ASP A 10 1.15 -18.42 -41.96
C ASP A 10 1.00 -19.31 -40.74
N THR A 11 1.99 -20.15 -40.48
CA THR A 11 1.97 -21.12 -39.38
C THR A 11 2.48 -20.55 -38.05
N ASN A 12 3.11 -19.36 -38.06
CA ASN A 12 3.87 -18.87 -36.89
C ASN A 12 3.39 -17.53 -36.33
N SER A 13 2.40 -16.89 -36.94
CA SER A 13 2.05 -15.51 -36.60
C SER A 13 0.94 -15.34 -35.55
N LEU A 14 0.21 -16.40 -35.19
CA LEU A 14 -0.93 -16.28 -34.30
C LEU A 14 -0.97 -17.38 -33.23
N PHE A 15 -1.36 -16.96 -32.03
CA PHE A 15 -1.64 -17.84 -30.90
C PHE A 15 -3.12 -17.75 -30.55
N LEU A 16 -3.72 -18.85 -30.14
CA LEU A 16 -5.05 -18.84 -29.57
C LEU A 16 -4.96 -18.41 -28.11
N LEU A 17 -5.59 -17.31 -27.75
CA LEU A 17 -5.62 -16.82 -26.37
C LEU A 17 -6.89 -17.34 -25.67
N GLN A 18 -6.71 -18.22 -24.70
CA GLN A 18 -7.79 -18.65 -23.82
C GLN A 18 -7.92 -17.66 -22.65
N VAL A 19 -9.06 -17.01 -22.55
CA VAL A 19 -9.32 -15.95 -21.59
C VAL A 19 -10.49 -16.28 -20.68
N PRO A 20 -10.43 -15.88 -19.39
CA PRO A 20 -11.61 -15.92 -18.52
C PRO A 20 -12.68 -14.92 -18.98
N LYS A 21 -13.95 -15.20 -18.65
CA LYS A 21 -15.09 -14.41 -19.12
C LYS A 21 -14.99 -12.91 -18.85
N ASN A 22 -14.49 -12.52 -17.68
CA ASN A 22 -14.30 -11.11 -17.29
C ASN A 22 -13.25 -10.40 -18.14
N LEU A 23 -12.22 -11.10 -18.61
CA LEU A 23 -11.25 -10.54 -19.54
C LEU A 23 -11.82 -10.40 -20.95
N LEU A 24 -12.64 -11.36 -21.39
CA LEU A 24 -13.34 -11.28 -22.68
C LEU A 24 -14.26 -10.07 -22.75
N GLU A 25 -15.00 -9.78 -21.68
CA GLU A 25 -15.85 -8.59 -21.59
C GLU A 25 -15.08 -7.26 -21.71
N ASN A 26 -13.84 -7.21 -21.21
CA ASN A 26 -12.97 -6.04 -21.36
C ASN A 26 -12.41 -5.92 -22.79
N LEU A 27 -12.05 -7.07 -23.40
CA LEU A 27 -11.62 -7.11 -24.80
C LEU A 27 -12.71 -6.64 -25.76
N GLU A 28 -13.97 -7.04 -25.52
CA GLU A 28 -15.12 -6.61 -26.32
C GLU A 28 -15.43 -5.10 -26.20
N LYS A 29 -15.01 -4.46 -25.11
CA LYS A 29 -15.16 -3.02 -24.90
C LYS A 29 -14.01 -2.19 -25.49
N GLU A 30 -13.06 -2.84 -26.16
CA GLU A 30 -11.85 -2.20 -26.69
C GLU A 30 -11.00 -1.49 -25.62
N ASP A 31 -11.00 -2.01 -24.38
CA ASP A 31 -10.17 -1.49 -23.32
C ASP A 31 -8.67 -1.68 -23.66
N GLU A 32 -7.87 -0.73 -23.23
CA GLU A 32 -6.42 -0.79 -23.43
C GLU A 32 -5.80 -1.98 -22.71
N LEU A 33 -5.05 -2.80 -23.45
CA LEU A 33 -4.32 -3.96 -22.94
C LEU A 33 -2.82 -3.74 -23.07
N ILE A 34 -2.11 -4.04 -21.99
CA ILE A 34 -0.65 -3.90 -21.96
C ILE A 34 -0.03 -5.26 -21.57
N ILE A 35 0.91 -5.74 -22.39
CA ILE A 35 1.70 -6.92 -22.09
C ILE A 35 3.03 -6.48 -21.46
N LYS A 36 3.39 -7.06 -20.31
CA LYS A 36 4.60 -6.72 -19.56
C LYS A 36 5.36 -7.98 -19.13
N GLY A 37 6.66 -7.78 -18.83
CA GLY A 37 7.52 -8.83 -18.32
C GLY A 37 7.91 -9.87 -19.36
N THR A 38 8.90 -10.66 -19.01
CA THR A 38 9.42 -11.76 -19.85
C THR A 38 9.24 -13.12 -19.18
N SER A 39 9.23 -13.16 -17.83
CA SER A 39 9.01 -14.39 -17.06
C SER A 39 8.66 -14.03 -15.59
N PRO A 40 7.42 -14.07 -15.20
CA PRO A 40 6.22 -14.34 -16.02
C PRO A 40 5.86 -13.19 -16.98
N THR A 41 5.17 -13.52 -18.07
CA THR A 41 4.54 -12.53 -18.95
C THR A 41 3.15 -12.22 -18.42
N ILE A 42 2.87 -10.94 -18.21
CA ILE A 42 1.59 -10.47 -17.64
C ILE A 42 0.82 -9.65 -18.66
N LEU A 43 -0.44 -9.99 -18.88
CA LEU A 43 -1.40 -9.19 -19.62
C LEU A 43 -2.16 -8.32 -18.60
N CYS A 44 -2.01 -7.00 -18.70
CA CYS A 44 -2.68 -6.05 -17.82
C CYS A 44 -3.85 -5.39 -18.54
N THR A 45 -5.02 -5.39 -17.91
CA THR A 45 -6.10 -4.44 -18.15
C THR A 45 -5.86 -3.21 -17.27
N LYS A 46 -6.78 -2.27 -17.28
CA LYS A 46 -6.72 -1.07 -16.41
C LYS A 46 -6.70 -1.42 -14.92
N ASP A 47 -7.38 -2.48 -14.51
CA ASP A 47 -7.62 -2.82 -13.10
C ASP A 47 -7.07 -4.18 -12.67
N LYS A 48 -6.80 -5.10 -13.61
CA LYS A 48 -6.39 -6.48 -13.31
C LYS A 48 -5.21 -6.96 -14.16
N GLY A 49 -4.38 -7.80 -13.55
CA GLY A 49 -3.30 -8.51 -14.23
C GLY A 49 -3.63 -10.00 -14.43
N TYR A 50 -3.13 -10.56 -15.53
CA TYR A 50 -3.30 -11.96 -15.90
C TYR A 50 -1.96 -12.54 -16.35
N GLU A 51 -1.51 -13.61 -15.72
CA GLU A 51 -0.32 -14.33 -16.16
C GLU A 51 -0.64 -15.12 -17.43
N LEU A 52 0.20 -14.95 -18.45
CA LEU A 52 0.10 -15.66 -19.71
C LEU A 52 0.98 -16.91 -19.66
N LYS A 53 0.35 -18.08 -19.79
CA LYS A 53 1.05 -19.35 -19.85
C LYS A 53 0.91 -19.96 -21.24
N LEU A 54 2.03 -20.28 -21.87
CA LEU A 54 2.02 -21.03 -23.11
C LEU A 54 1.64 -22.48 -22.82
N LEU A 55 0.60 -22.95 -23.49
CA LEU A 55 0.17 -24.34 -23.45
C LEU A 55 0.46 -25.00 -24.80
N GLU A 56 1.24 -26.05 -24.78
CA GLU A 56 1.40 -26.92 -25.94
C GLU A 56 0.18 -27.81 -26.07
N THR A 57 -0.49 -27.75 -27.21
CA THR A 57 -1.64 -28.61 -27.49
C THR A 57 -1.24 -29.72 -28.45
N THR A 58 -1.72 -30.94 -28.16
CA THR A 58 -1.52 -32.09 -29.10
C THR A 58 -2.46 -31.99 -30.30
N ASN A 59 -3.45 -31.09 -30.25
CA ASN A 59 -4.43 -30.91 -31.31
C ASN A 59 -4.18 -29.59 -32.05
N THR A 60 -4.06 -29.69 -33.36
CA THR A 60 -4.01 -28.50 -34.23
C THR A 60 -5.37 -27.84 -34.31
N LEU A 61 -5.43 -26.53 -34.01
CA LEU A 61 -6.60 -25.69 -34.17
C LEU A 61 -6.51 -24.91 -35.48
N LEU A 62 -7.56 -24.96 -36.29
CA LEU A 62 -7.61 -24.30 -37.59
C LEU A 62 -8.65 -23.17 -37.55
N LEU A 63 -8.25 -21.95 -37.90
CA LEU A 63 -9.20 -20.87 -38.15
C LEU A 63 -9.67 -20.94 -39.60
N ILE A 64 -10.95 -21.14 -39.78
CA ILE A 64 -11.60 -21.37 -41.07
C ILE A 64 -12.50 -20.19 -41.41
N LYS A 65 -12.31 -19.56 -42.55
CA LYS A 65 -13.22 -18.55 -43.11
C LYS A 65 -14.19 -19.21 -44.07
N ASP A 66 -15.46 -18.89 -43.94
CA ASP A 66 -16.50 -19.32 -44.90
C ASP A 66 -16.47 -18.39 -46.13
N LYS A 67 -16.27 -18.98 -47.29
CA LYS A 67 -16.31 -18.27 -48.57
C LYS A 67 -17.69 -18.35 -49.25
N GLY A 68 -18.69 -18.96 -48.62
CA GLY A 68 -19.96 -19.22 -49.20
C GLY A 68 -19.96 -20.45 -50.11
N THR A 69 -21.16 -20.94 -50.54
CA THR A 69 -21.34 -22.03 -51.50
C THR A 69 -20.51 -23.31 -51.20
N ASN A 70 -20.51 -23.74 -49.93
CA ASN A 70 -19.81 -24.93 -49.44
C ASN A 70 -18.28 -24.92 -49.53
N GLN A 71 -17.67 -23.76 -49.71
CA GLN A 71 -16.20 -23.62 -49.69
C GLN A 71 -15.73 -22.98 -48.38
N LYS A 72 -14.70 -23.60 -47.80
CA LYS A 72 -14.05 -23.08 -46.58
C LYS A 72 -12.55 -22.96 -46.80
N GLU A 73 -11.99 -21.82 -46.38
CA GLU A 73 -10.57 -21.54 -46.48
C GLU A 73 -9.95 -21.58 -45.09
N ILE A 74 -8.87 -22.36 -44.94
CA ILE A 74 -8.04 -22.36 -43.73
C ILE A 74 -7.12 -21.15 -43.82
N ILE A 75 -7.33 -20.19 -42.91
CA ILE A 75 -6.56 -18.94 -42.89
C ILE A 75 -5.33 -19.13 -42.01
N LEU A 76 -5.46 -19.88 -40.92
CA LEU A 76 -4.45 -19.97 -39.86
C LEU A 76 -4.46 -21.35 -39.19
N LYS A 77 -3.30 -21.71 -38.67
CA LYS A 77 -3.07 -22.86 -37.84
C LYS A 77 -2.50 -22.40 -36.50
N ALA A 78 -3.04 -22.89 -35.38
CA ALA A 78 -2.45 -22.68 -34.07
C ALA A 78 -2.11 -24.04 -33.46
N ASP A 79 -0.82 -24.28 -33.25
CA ASP A 79 -0.32 -25.46 -32.53
C ASP A 79 -0.14 -25.19 -31.04
N HIS A 80 -0.23 -23.91 -30.65
CA HIS A 80 -0.07 -23.46 -29.26
C HIS A 80 -1.25 -22.60 -28.86
N SER A 81 -1.63 -22.70 -27.60
CA SER A 81 -2.58 -21.79 -26.98
C SER A 81 -1.90 -21.08 -25.80
N VAL A 82 -2.37 -19.88 -25.50
CA VAL A 82 -1.93 -19.11 -24.36
C VAL A 82 -3.11 -19.00 -23.40
N GLU A 83 -2.94 -19.44 -22.15
CA GLU A 83 -3.95 -19.29 -21.11
C GLU A 83 -3.66 -18.04 -20.28
N ALA A 84 -4.67 -17.19 -20.10
CA ALA A 84 -4.61 -16.04 -19.21
C ALA A 84 -5.25 -16.42 -17.86
N THR A 85 -4.44 -16.46 -16.80
CA THR A 85 -4.90 -16.72 -15.43
C THR A 85 -4.73 -15.46 -14.59
N SER A 86 -5.77 -15.10 -13.81
CA SER A 86 -5.70 -13.94 -12.91
C SER A 86 -4.52 -14.09 -11.94
N THR A 87 -3.69 -13.04 -11.84
CA THR A 87 -2.54 -12.99 -10.95
C THR A 87 -2.83 -12.15 -9.71
N THR A 88 -2.13 -12.44 -8.62
CA THR A 88 -2.02 -11.57 -7.47
C THR A 88 -0.83 -10.64 -7.68
N PRO A 89 -1.05 -9.32 -7.86
CA PRO A 89 0.05 -8.40 -8.13
C PRO A 89 0.98 -8.25 -6.93
N ARG A 90 2.28 -8.07 -7.20
CA ARG A 90 3.29 -7.80 -6.18
C ARG A 90 3.34 -6.31 -5.86
N LYS A 91 2.38 -5.84 -5.08
CA LYS A 91 2.15 -4.40 -4.82
C LYS A 91 3.38 -3.66 -4.30
N TYR A 92 4.21 -4.31 -3.49
CA TYR A 92 5.32 -3.61 -2.82
C TYR A 92 6.69 -3.83 -3.46
N TYR A 93 6.78 -4.61 -4.53
CA TYR A 93 8.06 -4.86 -5.20
C TYR A 93 8.77 -3.56 -5.61
N ILE A 94 8.05 -2.66 -6.29
CA ILE A 94 8.60 -1.35 -6.71
C ILE A 94 9.00 -0.50 -5.53
N TYR A 95 8.15 -0.41 -4.51
CA TYR A 95 8.46 0.37 -3.32
C TYR A 95 9.72 -0.12 -2.62
N ASN A 96 9.87 -1.43 -2.46
CA ASN A 96 11.06 -2.03 -1.88
C ASN A 96 12.32 -1.81 -2.74
N LEU A 97 12.17 -1.84 -4.07
CA LEU A 97 13.24 -1.52 -5.00
C LEU A 97 13.71 -0.06 -4.83
N LEU A 98 12.78 0.88 -4.80
CA LEU A 98 13.08 2.30 -4.61
C LEU A 98 13.65 2.58 -3.23
N LYS A 99 13.11 1.96 -2.18
CA LYS A 99 13.63 2.08 -0.81
C LYS A 99 15.08 1.63 -0.70
N LYS A 100 15.49 0.64 -1.50
CA LYS A 100 16.86 0.14 -1.52
C LYS A 100 17.83 1.00 -2.32
N PHE A 101 17.38 1.61 -3.41
CA PHE A 101 18.27 2.22 -4.40
C PHE A 101 18.03 3.71 -4.66
N CYS A 102 16.85 4.23 -4.37
CA CYS A 102 16.41 5.56 -4.81
C CYS A 102 15.84 6.43 -3.68
N VAL A 103 16.38 6.32 -2.46
CA VAL A 103 15.98 7.18 -1.33
C VAL A 103 16.74 8.48 -1.38
N LEU A 104 16.01 9.57 -1.55
CA LEU A 104 16.56 10.92 -1.58
C LEU A 104 16.88 11.40 -0.15
N LYS A 105 18.14 11.76 0.06
CA LYS A 105 18.63 12.38 1.29
C LYS A 105 19.18 13.75 0.96
N TYR A 106 18.83 14.73 1.78
CA TYR A 106 19.45 16.03 1.75
C TYR A 106 20.54 16.13 2.82
N ASP A 107 21.65 16.71 2.46
CA ASP A 107 22.64 17.16 3.46
C ASP A 107 22.08 18.42 4.12
N THR A 108 21.82 18.34 5.42
CA THR A 108 21.27 19.45 6.20
C THR A 108 22.19 20.66 6.29
N ASN A 109 23.51 20.48 6.07
CA ASN A 109 24.48 21.56 6.12
C ASN A 109 24.60 22.30 4.78
N THR A 110 24.52 21.60 3.66
CA THR A 110 24.73 22.18 2.32
C THR A 110 23.43 22.35 1.54
N GLY A 111 22.34 21.70 1.98
CA GLY A 111 21.08 21.63 1.24
C GLY A 111 21.23 20.92 -0.10
N GLU A 112 22.27 20.11 -0.28
CA GLU A 112 22.48 19.35 -1.51
C GLU A 112 21.84 17.97 -1.41
N ASN A 113 21.31 17.50 -2.53
CA ASN A 113 20.74 16.17 -2.62
C ASN A 113 21.76 15.14 -3.12
N ASN A 114 21.59 13.89 -2.67
CA ASN A 114 22.51 12.79 -2.99
C ASN A 114 22.01 11.90 -4.16
N ILE A 115 21.34 12.46 -5.17
CA ILE A 115 20.85 11.71 -6.34
C ILE A 115 21.98 11.08 -7.14
N SER A 116 23.15 11.73 -7.18
CA SER A 116 24.34 11.21 -7.85
C SER A 116 24.85 9.90 -7.23
N SER A 117 24.50 9.63 -5.98
CA SER A 117 24.86 8.41 -5.25
C SER A 117 23.93 7.22 -5.51
N PHE A 118 22.84 7.39 -6.25
CA PHE A 118 21.93 6.30 -6.57
C PHE A 118 22.66 5.26 -7.43
N LYS A 119 22.66 4.03 -6.94
CA LYS A 119 23.23 2.88 -7.68
C LYS A 119 22.48 2.58 -8.96
N GLN A 120 21.17 2.82 -8.95
CA GLN A 120 20.28 2.69 -10.09
C GLN A 120 19.30 3.85 -10.12
N LYS A 121 18.89 4.26 -11.32
CA LYS A 121 17.88 5.30 -11.55
C LYS A 121 16.78 4.68 -12.39
N TYR A 122 15.53 4.99 -12.06
CA TYR A 122 14.35 4.49 -12.73
C TYR A 122 13.45 5.66 -13.10
N SER A 123 12.93 5.66 -14.32
CA SER A 123 11.79 6.50 -14.68
C SER A 123 10.48 5.85 -14.25
N LEU A 124 9.37 6.60 -14.24
CA LEU A 124 8.04 5.99 -14.00
C LEU A 124 7.72 4.90 -15.03
N LYS A 125 8.13 5.09 -16.30
CA LYS A 125 7.94 4.08 -17.35
C LYS A 125 8.71 2.81 -17.07
N ASP A 126 9.96 2.92 -16.62
CA ASP A 126 10.78 1.77 -16.25
C ASP A 126 10.12 1.00 -15.10
N LEU A 127 9.69 1.71 -14.05
CA LEU A 127 9.02 1.09 -12.92
C LEU A 127 7.71 0.40 -13.32
N PHE A 128 6.94 1.07 -14.17
CA PHE A 128 5.69 0.50 -14.67
C PHE A 128 5.93 -0.76 -15.53
N SER A 129 7.02 -0.81 -16.30
CA SER A 129 7.38 -1.99 -17.10
C SER A 129 7.91 -3.15 -16.25
N LEU A 130 8.57 -2.84 -15.12
CA LEU A 130 9.14 -3.85 -14.20
C LEU A 130 8.09 -4.49 -13.29
N CYS A 131 6.90 -3.89 -13.15
CA CYS A 131 5.86 -4.39 -12.27
C CYS A 131 4.76 -5.12 -13.04
N ASP A 132 4.11 -6.05 -12.36
CA ASP A 132 2.93 -6.78 -12.81
C ASP A 132 1.61 -6.09 -12.39
N LEU A 133 1.69 -4.80 -12.00
CA LEU A 133 0.53 -4.01 -11.58
C LEU A 133 -0.21 -3.39 -12.76
N PRO A 134 -1.55 -3.44 -12.77
CA PRO A 134 -2.39 -2.62 -13.64
C PRO A 134 -2.17 -1.12 -13.40
N SER A 135 -2.49 -0.29 -14.40
CA SER A 135 -2.22 1.16 -14.36
C SER A 135 -2.83 1.87 -13.15
N ASN A 136 -4.07 1.54 -12.80
CA ASN A 136 -4.74 2.16 -11.65
C ASN A 136 -4.09 1.75 -10.33
N GLN A 137 -3.75 0.47 -10.17
CA GLN A 137 -3.08 -0.01 -8.96
C GLN A 137 -1.66 0.55 -8.84
N PHE A 138 -0.94 0.69 -9.95
CA PHE A 138 0.35 1.36 -9.98
C PHE A 138 0.27 2.81 -9.54
N ASN A 139 -0.67 3.59 -10.09
CA ASN A 139 -0.87 4.99 -9.71
C ASN A 139 -1.27 5.15 -8.24
N ASN A 140 -2.12 4.26 -7.73
CA ASN A 140 -2.49 4.25 -6.31
C ASN A 140 -1.27 3.97 -5.42
N LEU A 141 -0.42 3.00 -5.80
CA LEU A 141 0.82 2.70 -5.08
C LEU A 141 1.79 3.90 -5.07
N ILE A 142 1.97 4.56 -6.23
CA ILE A 142 2.81 5.78 -6.34
C ILE A 142 2.34 6.84 -5.35
N SER A 143 1.04 7.13 -5.32
CA SER A 143 0.47 8.12 -4.39
C SER A 143 0.54 7.67 -2.92
N GLU A 144 0.13 6.44 -2.61
CA GLU A 144 0.10 5.89 -1.25
C GLU A 144 1.50 5.84 -0.60
N LYS A 145 2.53 5.58 -1.39
CA LYS A 145 3.91 5.45 -0.91
C LYS A 145 4.74 6.71 -1.10
N HIS A 146 4.11 7.82 -1.45
CA HIS A 146 4.78 9.10 -1.67
C HIS A 146 5.98 9.02 -2.62
N ILE A 147 5.82 8.23 -3.70
CA ILE A 147 6.81 8.11 -4.77
C ILE A 147 6.63 9.31 -5.71
N PHE A 148 7.71 10.00 -6.04
CA PHE A 148 7.65 11.17 -6.91
C PHE A 148 8.73 11.19 -7.99
N GLU A 149 8.44 11.86 -9.10
CA GLU A 149 9.42 12.15 -10.14
C GLU A 149 10.29 13.35 -9.72
N TYR A 150 11.56 13.09 -9.48
CA TYR A 150 12.54 14.15 -9.27
C TYR A 150 12.86 14.87 -10.58
N ASN A 151 13.03 14.11 -11.67
CA ASN A 151 13.15 14.58 -13.05
C ASN A 151 12.61 13.49 -14.02
N GLU A 152 12.56 13.77 -15.32
CA GLU A 152 12.00 12.89 -16.36
C GLU A 152 12.55 11.43 -16.32
N ASN A 153 13.74 11.24 -15.79
CA ASN A 153 14.43 9.94 -15.79
C ASN A 153 14.68 9.37 -14.38
N THR A 154 14.20 10.03 -13.35
CA THR A 154 14.53 9.62 -11.98
C THR A 154 13.34 9.77 -11.05
N VAL A 155 12.94 8.64 -10.48
CA VAL A 155 11.90 8.53 -9.47
C VAL A 155 12.55 8.29 -8.11
N CYS A 156 12.04 8.92 -7.07
CA CYS A 156 12.60 8.90 -5.73
C CYS A 156 11.54 8.72 -4.63
N LEU A 157 12.05 8.34 -3.46
CA LEU A 157 11.38 8.42 -2.16
C LEU A 157 12.19 9.34 -1.26
N PHE A 158 11.55 10.09 -0.38
CA PHE A 158 12.27 10.78 0.67
C PHE A 158 12.73 9.82 1.78
N ASP A 159 13.91 10.09 2.35
CA ASP A 159 14.27 9.54 3.67
C ASP A 159 13.28 10.06 4.71
N PHE A 160 12.71 9.19 5.52
CA PHE A 160 11.66 9.58 6.45
C PHE A 160 12.16 10.53 7.55
N ASN A 161 13.45 10.46 7.93
CA ASN A 161 14.04 11.46 8.83
C ASN A 161 13.99 12.85 8.22
N PHE A 162 14.26 12.96 6.91
CA PHE A 162 14.15 14.23 6.20
C PHE A 162 12.69 14.71 6.15
N VAL A 163 11.74 13.82 5.91
CA VAL A 163 10.30 14.17 5.97
C VAL A 163 9.95 14.76 7.34
N ILE A 164 10.38 14.13 8.44
CA ILE A 164 10.16 14.64 9.81
C ILE A 164 10.77 16.03 9.99
N GLN A 165 11.98 16.25 9.48
CA GLN A 165 12.70 17.53 9.61
C GLN A 165 12.01 18.69 8.89
N ILE A 166 11.28 18.43 7.81
CA ILE A 166 10.57 19.49 7.06
C ILE A 166 9.12 19.59 7.48
N VAL A 167 8.40 18.46 7.53
CA VAL A 167 6.95 18.43 7.79
C VAL A 167 6.61 18.73 9.25
N GLY A 168 7.48 18.34 10.20
CA GLY A 168 7.28 18.64 11.62
C GLY A 168 7.26 20.16 11.91
N PRO A 169 8.32 20.92 11.57
CA PRO A 169 8.31 22.38 11.69
C PRO A 169 7.19 23.05 10.90
N LEU A 170 6.85 22.55 9.69
CA LEU A 170 5.73 23.06 8.90
C LEU A 170 4.41 22.95 9.67
N LEU A 171 4.07 21.77 10.17
CA LEU A 171 2.87 21.56 10.98
C LEU A 171 2.83 22.47 12.20
N LYS A 172 3.95 22.59 12.91
CA LYS A 172 4.04 23.49 14.07
C LYS A 172 3.76 24.95 13.72
N SER A 173 4.30 25.41 12.58
CA SER A 173 4.08 26.78 12.11
C SER A 173 2.61 27.00 11.70
N LEU A 174 2.00 26.04 11.02
CA LEU A 174 0.59 26.08 10.60
C LEU A 174 -0.36 26.03 11.79
N SER A 175 -0.05 25.21 12.79
CA SER A 175 -0.80 25.13 14.07
C SER A 175 -0.74 26.47 14.81
N TYR A 176 0.45 27.06 14.92
CA TYR A 176 0.62 28.35 15.58
C TYR A 176 -0.24 29.47 14.94
N LEU A 177 -0.34 29.46 13.61
CA LEU A 177 -1.17 30.42 12.86
C LEU A 177 -2.65 30.04 12.79
N ASN A 178 -3.02 28.91 13.35
CA ASN A 178 -4.36 28.33 13.25
C ASN A 178 -4.87 28.25 11.79
N LYS A 179 -4.01 27.87 10.85
CA LYS A 179 -4.31 27.87 9.42
C LYS A 179 -4.29 26.45 8.87
N TYR A 180 -5.34 26.04 8.18
CA TYR A 180 -5.51 24.68 7.67
C TYR A 180 -5.96 24.60 6.20
N ARG A 181 -6.17 25.76 5.53
CA ARG A 181 -6.50 25.83 4.09
C ARG A 181 -5.61 26.83 3.39
N PHE A 182 -5.09 26.47 2.22
CA PHE A 182 -4.11 27.22 1.45
C PHE A 182 -4.46 27.22 -0.02
N SER A 183 -4.12 28.30 -0.73
CA SER A 183 -4.33 28.45 -2.15
C SER A 183 -3.17 27.89 -2.99
N SER A 184 -1.99 27.71 -2.41
CA SER A 184 -0.81 27.22 -3.12
C SER A 184 0.22 26.60 -2.16
N LEU A 185 1.13 25.78 -2.74
CA LEU A 185 2.29 25.25 -2.03
C LEU A 185 3.22 26.38 -1.55
N ASP A 186 3.41 27.39 -2.37
CA ASP A 186 4.31 28.50 -2.04
C ASP A 186 3.82 29.24 -0.78
N GLU A 187 2.50 29.42 -0.63
CA GLU A 187 1.93 30.00 0.59
C GLU A 187 2.29 29.20 1.84
N MET A 188 2.17 27.86 1.80
CA MET A 188 2.54 27.00 2.93
C MET A 188 4.02 27.11 3.28
N TYR A 189 4.88 27.07 2.26
CA TYR A 189 6.34 27.16 2.47
C TYR A 189 6.80 28.55 2.90
N GLN A 190 6.14 29.62 2.50
CA GLN A 190 6.42 30.97 3.02
C GLN A 190 6.14 31.07 4.52
N ILE A 191 5.10 30.41 5.00
CA ILE A 191 4.80 30.33 6.45
C ILE A 191 5.95 29.61 7.18
N LEU A 192 6.42 28.47 6.67
CA LEU A 192 7.55 27.75 7.25
C LEU A 192 8.80 28.61 7.29
N LEU A 193 9.15 29.27 6.19
CA LEU A 193 10.32 30.13 6.09
C LEU A 193 10.26 31.35 7.01
N SER A 194 9.07 31.87 7.28
CA SER A 194 8.90 32.98 8.23
C SER A 194 9.12 32.58 9.70
N THR A 195 9.03 31.28 10.01
CA THR A 195 9.13 30.74 11.37
C THR A 195 10.46 30.01 11.63
N ASP A 196 11.05 29.40 10.60
CA ASP A 196 12.31 28.65 10.70
C ASP A 196 13.24 28.98 9.52
N SER A 197 14.16 29.92 9.77
CA SER A 197 15.14 30.35 8.76
C SER A 197 16.22 29.31 8.45
N ASN A 198 16.39 28.27 9.28
CA ASN A 198 17.42 27.24 9.06
C ASN A 198 17.08 26.34 7.86
N LEU A 199 15.80 26.27 7.47
CA LEU A 199 15.34 25.47 6.36
C LEU A 199 15.31 26.23 5.01
N ASP A 200 15.64 27.53 5.02
CA ASP A 200 15.53 28.42 3.85
C ASP A 200 16.33 27.91 2.65
N GLU A 201 17.59 27.52 2.86
CA GLU A 201 18.47 27.04 1.79
C GLU A 201 17.98 25.71 1.18
N ILE A 202 17.47 24.80 2.02
CA ILE A 202 16.94 23.51 1.58
C ILE A 202 15.68 23.73 0.73
N ILE A 203 14.72 24.51 1.27
CA ILE A 203 13.41 24.73 0.63
C ILE A 203 13.56 25.49 -0.69
N LYS A 204 14.51 26.43 -0.79
CA LYS A 204 14.79 27.17 -2.04
C LYS A 204 15.34 26.26 -3.15
N LYS A 205 16.11 25.23 -2.78
CA LYS A 205 16.68 24.27 -3.74
C LYS A 205 15.68 23.18 -4.18
N MET A 206 14.61 22.96 -3.42
CA MET A 206 13.59 21.97 -3.73
C MET A 206 12.71 22.40 -4.92
N ASN A 207 12.47 21.45 -5.84
CA ASN A 207 11.53 21.65 -6.92
C ASN A 207 10.06 21.51 -6.46
N GLN A 208 9.10 21.84 -7.33
CA GLN A 208 7.68 21.81 -6.98
C GLN A 208 7.14 20.38 -6.71
N ASN A 209 7.69 19.35 -7.37
CA ASN A 209 7.29 17.96 -7.13
C ASN A 209 7.74 17.49 -5.74
N GLU A 210 8.95 17.86 -5.32
CA GLU A 210 9.47 17.57 -3.98
C GLU A 210 8.62 18.24 -2.91
N LYS A 211 8.35 19.54 -3.08
CA LYS A 211 7.48 20.31 -2.17
C LYS A 211 6.09 19.71 -2.06
N LYS A 212 5.49 19.38 -3.19
CA LYS A 212 4.16 18.76 -3.25
C LYS A 212 4.13 17.44 -2.50
N ASN A 213 5.11 16.55 -2.77
CA ASN A 213 5.17 15.24 -2.14
C ASN A 213 5.28 15.31 -0.62
N LEU A 214 6.06 16.25 -0.08
CA LEU A 214 6.15 16.45 1.39
C LEU A 214 4.83 16.93 1.99
N VAL A 215 4.11 17.82 1.32
CA VAL A 215 2.81 18.32 1.79
C VAL A 215 1.73 17.24 1.74
N GLU A 216 1.79 16.29 0.82
CA GLU A 216 0.86 15.15 0.71
C GLU A 216 0.86 14.22 1.94
N TYR A 217 1.92 14.23 2.76
CA TYR A 217 1.94 13.51 4.04
C TYR A 217 0.91 14.02 5.06
N ILE A 218 0.47 15.27 4.92
CA ILE A 218 -0.37 15.95 5.91
C ILE A 218 -1.62 16.61 5.33
N SER A 219 -1.78 16.60 4.01
CA SER A 219 -2.85 17.33 3.35
C SER A 219 -3.45 16.59 2.17
N ASP A 220 -4.62 17.03 1.75
CA ASP A 220 -5.24 16.71 0.47
C ASP A 220 -5.02 17.88 -0.47
N ILE A 221 -4.47 17.58 -1.65
CA ILE A 221 -4.18 18.57 -2.69
C ILE A 221 -5.21 18.41 -3.80
N ASN A 222 -6.10 19.38 -3.91
CA ASN A 222 -7.07 19.49 -4.98
C ASN A 222 -6.60 20.52 -6.03
N SER A 223 -7.27 20.60 -7.16
CA SER A 223 -6.93 21.53 -8.23
C SER A 223 -6.96 23.02 -7.83
N SER A 224 -7.72 23.37 -6.79
CA SER A 224 -7.90 24.75 -6.34
C SER A 224 -7.35 25.04 -4.94
N ASP A 225 -7.28 24.02 -4.08
CA ASP A 225 -7.00 24.20 -2.66
C ASP A 225 -6.12 23.08 -2.11
N ILE A 226 -5.31 23.42 -1.10
CA ILE A 226 -4.60 22.48 -0.24
C ILE A 226 -5.24 22.56 1.14
N ILE A 227 -5.71 21.42 1.64
CA ILE A 227 -6.44 21.34 2.91
C ILE A 227 -5.73 20.33 3.80
N LEU A 228 -5.40 20.71 5.05
CA LEU A 228 -4.83 19.78 6.02
C LEU A 228 -5.82 18.65 6.30
N ASN A 229 -5.30 17.43 6.30
CA ASN A 229 -6.07 16.21 6.58
C ASN A 229 -5.68 15.66 7.95
N VAL A 230 -6.62 15.69 8.89
CA VAL A 230 -6.38 15.28 10.29
C VAL A 230 -5.93 13.83 10.39
N GLU A 231 -6.51 12.93 9.61
CA GLU A 231 -6.12 11.50 9.63
C GLU A 231 -4.69 11.31 9.12
N LYS A 232 -4.30 11.97 8.02
CA LYS A 232 -2.93 11.94 7.52
C LYS A 232 -1.94 12.50 8.56
N ILE A 233 -2.29 13.60 9.23
CA ILE A 233 -1.46 14.19 10.29
C ILE A 233 -1.31 13.22 11.46
N LYS A 234 -2.40 12.58 11.91
CA LYS A 234 -2.35 11.55 12.96
C LYS A 234 -1.43 10.39 12.59
N ILE A 235 -1.52 9.91 11.34
CA ILE A 235 -0.66 8.84 10.83
C ILE A 235 0.80 9.29 10.80
N PHE A 236 1.08 10.48 10.25
CA PHE A 236 2.44 11.04 10.17
C PHE A 236 3.06 11.21 11.57
N ILE A 237 2.34 11.79 12.53
CA ILE A 237 2.82 11.97 13.91
C ILE A 237 3.07 10.60 14.55
N SER A 238 2.15 9.67 14.41
CA SER A 238 2.32 8.31 14.95
C SER A 238 3.56 7.63 14.39
N GLN A 239 3.73 7.65 13.08
CA GLN A 239 4.91 7.08 12.42
C GLN A 239 6.20 7.77 12.89
N SER A 240 6.19 9.09 13.07
CA SER A 240 7.32 9.86 13.58
C SER A 240 7.69 9.47 15.02
N LEU A 241 6.70 9.26 15.89
CA LEU A 241 6.92 8.78 17.26
C LEU A 241 7.57 7.40 17.27
N PHE A 242 7.06 6.45 16.47
CA PHE A 242 7.66 5.12 16.36
C PHE A 242 9.07 5.18 15.80
N HIS A 243 9.31 6.05 14.83
CA HIS A 243 10.63 6.21 14.22
C HIS A 243 11.65 6.80 15.20
N SER A 244 11.26 7.79 15.99
CA SER A 244 12.13 8.45 16.98
C SER A 244 12.47 7.51 18.16
N ASN A 245 11.62 6.55 18.48
CA ASN A 245 11.83 5.58 19.56
C ASN A 245 12.71 4.37 19.15
N ASN A 246 13.29 4.41 17.96
CA ASN A 246 13.94 3.24 17.33
C ASN A 246 15.41 3.01 17.78
N GLU A 247 15.80 3.44 18.98
CA GLU A 247 17.18 3.22 19.48
C GLU A 247 17.61 1.74 19.53
N ASN A 248 16.63 0.81 19.51
CA ASN A 248 16.84 -0.65 19.57
C ASN A 248 16.18 -1.46 18.46
N ASN A 249 15.85 -0.89 17.31
CA ASN A 249 15.08 -1.54 16.22
C ASN A 249 13.70 -2.10 16.65
N ASN A 250 13.15 -1.63 17.76
CA ASN A 250 11.84 -2.02 18.27
C ASN A 250 10.85 -0.86 18.11
N PHE A 251 10.13 -0.84 17.01
CA PHE A 251 9.02 0.11 16.74
C PHE A 251 7.84 -0.15 17.69
N GLU A 252 8.06 -0.09 19.01
CA GLU A 252 7.13 -0.54 20.03
C GLU A 252 7.06 0.42 21.21
N PHE A 253 5.83 0.63 21.72
CA PHE A 253 5.56 1.42 22.92
C PHE A 253 4.63 0.68 23.89
N LYS A 254 4.66 1.03 25.18
CA LYS A 254 3.51 0.82 26.04
C LYS A 254 2.35 1.68 25.51
N LEU A 255 1.17 1.06 25.35
CA LEU A 255 0.03 1.72 24.69
C LEU A 255 -0.38 3.01 25.41
N VAL A 256 -0.36 3.04 26.76
CA VAL A 256 -0.67 4.25 27.54
C VAL A 256 0.30 5.38 27.23
N ASN A 257 1.61 5.09 27.20
CA ASN A 257 2.63 6.07 26.91
C ASN A 257 2.51 6.60 25.47
N PHE A 258 2.22 5.72 24.51
CA PHE A 258 1.99 6.11 23.12
C PHE A 258 0.81 7.08 23.00
N ILE A 259 -0.32 6.76 23.63
CA ILE A 259 -1.51 7.63 23.61
C ILE A 259 -1.21 9.00 24.22
N GLN A 260 -0.50 9.05 25.36
CA GLN A 260 -0.10 10.31 25.98
C GLN A 260 0.81 11.15 25.06
N LEU A 261 1.83 10.53 24.47
CA LEU A 261 2.73 11.20 23.54
C LEU A 261 2.00 11.70 22.29
N LEU A 262 1.10 10.88 21.76
CA LEU A 262 0.31 11.23 20.57
C LEU A 262 -0.64 12.39 20.89
N ASN A 263 -1.36 12.37 22.02
CA ASN A 263 -2.23 13.48 22.44
C ASN A 263 -1.45 14.77 22.60
N ASN A 264 -0.31 14.73 23.27
CA ASN A 264 0.56 15.91 23.43
C ASN A 264 1.04 16.44 22.07
N ALA A 265 1.42 15.55 21.16
CA ALA A 265 1.85 15.96 19.82
C ALA A 265 0.69 16.53 19.00
N LEU A 266 -0.49 15.92 19.03
CA LEU A 266 -1.67 16.43 18.31
C LEU A 266 -2.08 17.83 18.79
N SER A 267 -2.03 18.09 20.09
CA SER A 267 -2.30 19.43 20.63
C SER A 267 -1.30 20.51 20.20
N LEU A 268 -0.07 20.10 19.83
CA LEU A 268 0.96 21.02 19.35
C LEU A 268 0.96 21.22 17.83
N TYR A 269 0.57 20.20 17.09
CA TYR A 269 0.72 20.15 15.64
C TYR A 269 -0.57 20.36 14.85
N LEU A 270 -1.74 20.21 15.50
CA LEU A 270 -3.02 20.51 14.85
C LEU A 270 -3.46 21.95 15.12
N PRO A 271 -3.95 22.68 14.10
CA PRO A 271 -4.71 23.91 14.30
C PRO A 271 -5.87 23.67 15.28
N ILE A 272 -6.13 24.65 16.15
CA ILE A 272 -7.10 24.52 17.25
C ILE A 272 -8.49 24.10 16.74
N GLU A 273 -8.94 24.70 15.64
CA GLU A 273 -10.25 24.37 15.03
C GLU A 273 -10.34 22.91 14.60
N LEU A 274 -9.30 22.38 13.96
CA LEU A 274 -9.25 20.98 13.54
C LEU A 274 -9.13 20.03 14.73
N TYR A 275 -8.38 20.41 15.76
CA TYR A 275 -8.24 19.62 16.98
C TYR A 275 -9.54 19.50 17.74
N GLU A 276 -10.28 20.61 17.89
CA GLU A 276 -11.59 20.61 18.56
C GLU A 276 -12.66 19.86 17.76
N GLU A 277 -12.64 19.98 16.43
CA GLU A 277 -13.57 19.25 15.57
C GLU A 277 -13.32 17.74 15.64
N ASP A 278 -12.06 17.31 15.57
CA ASP A 278 -11.68 15.91 15.68
C ASP A 278 -12.08 15.32 17.04
N ASN A 279 -11.85 16.05 18.13
CA ASN A 279 -12.29 15.62 19.47
C ASN A 279 -13.81 15.51 19.57
N ARG A 280 -14.58 16.42 18.97
CA ARG A 280 -16.05 16.35 18.94
C ARG A 280 -16.54 15.14 18.15
N GLN A 281 -15.94 14.85 16.99
CA GLN A 281 -16.28 13.68 16.17
C GLN A 281 -15.93 12.38 16.90
N THR A 282 -14.75 12.31 17.51
CA THR A 282 -14.29 11.16 18.30
C THR A 282 -15.24 10.91 19.49
N ASN A 283 -15.59 11.91 20.27
CA ASN A 283 -16.51 11.79 21.40
C ASN A 283 -17.90 11.34 20.96
N ARG A 284 -18.43 11.88 19.85
CA ARG A 284 -19.72 11.45 19.28
C ARG A 284 -19.67 9.98 18.89
N TYR A 285 -18.63 9.57 18.18
CA TYR A 285 -18.48 8.18 17.80
C TYR A 285 -18.40 7.24 19.00
N LEU A 286 -17.62 7.59 20.03
CA LEU A 286 -17.45 6.80 21.25
C LEU A 286 -18.74 6.68 22.06
N THR A 287 -19.62 7.69 21.99
CA THR A 287 -20.92 7.68 22.68
C THR A 287 -22.01 6.93 21.92
N GLU A 288 -22.07 7.06 20.59
CA GLU A 288 -23.09 6.44 19.74
C GLU A 288 -22.87 4.95 19.52
N ASN A 289 -21.62 4.52 19.43
CA ASN A 289 -21.27 3.12 19.23
C ASN A 289 -20.86 2.52 20.58
N ASN A 290 -21.82 2.11 21.42
CA ASN A 290 -21.54 1.36 22.64
C ASN A 290 -20.45 0.31 22.38
N CYS A 291 -19.20 0.64 22.66
CA CYS A 291 -17.92 0.12 22.19
C CYS A 291 -17.66 -1.40 22.30
N ASP A 292 -18.62 -2.23 21.99
CA ASP A 292 -18.50 -3.69 22.08
C ASP A 292 -17.71 -4.34 20.92
N ASP A 293 -17.56 -3.61 19.79
CA ASP A 293 -16.83 -4.11 18.60
C ASP A 293 -15.48 -3.41 18.35
N ASN A 294 -14.91 -2.74 19.33
CA ASN A 294 -13.65 -2.02 19.16
C ASN A 294 -12.49 -3.00 18.91
N LEU A 295 -11.81 -2.81 17.80
CA LEU A 295 -10.50 -3.41 17.50
C LEU A 295 -9.48 -3.22 18.65
N TYR A 296 -9.71 -2.21 19.48
CA TYR A 296 -8.88 -1.84 20.63
C TYR A 296 -9.72 -1.63 21.90
N PRO A 297 -10.31 -2.70 22.45
CA PRO A 297 -11.16 -2.58 23.64
C PRO A 297 -10.34 -2.09 24.83
N GLY A 298 -10.88 -1.13 25.57
CA GLY A 298 -10.32 -0.64 26.83
C GLY A 298 -9.75 0.77 26.84
N TYR A 299 -9.68 1.45 25.69
CA TYR A 299 -9.31 2.87 25.59
C TYR A 299 -10.52 3.68 25.13
N LYS A 300 -11.46 3.89 26.06
CA LYS A 300 -12.73 4.56 25.80
C LYS A 300 -12.59 6.03 25.38
N ASP A 301 -11.43 6.61 25.64
CA ASP A 301 -11.21 8.05 25.49
C ASP A 301 -10.34 8.43 24.27
N PHE A 302 -9.92 7.45 23.45
CA PHE A 302 -9.05 7.74 22.32
C PHE A 302 -9.32 6.85 21.10
N ASP A 303 -9.54 7.49 19.96
CA ASP A 303 -9.79 6.80 18.69
C ASP A 303 -8.49 6.44 17.99
N LEU A 304 -8.15 5.15 17.97
CA LEU A 304 -6.98 4.61 17.26
C LEU A 304 -7.32 3.98 15.89
N ARG A 305 -8.54 4.17 15.36
CA ARG A 305 -8.97 3.56 14.08
C ARG A 305 -8.07 3.91 12.90
N PHE A 306 -7.49 5.11 12.87
CA PHE A 306 -6.54 5.53 11.83
C PHE A 306 -5.24 4.71 11.80
N LEU A 307 -4.97 3.90 12.85
CA LEU A 307 -3.83 2.97 12.90
C LEU A 307 -4.18 1.53 12.47
N ILE A 308 -5.44 1.28 12.13
CA ILE A 308 -5.89 -0.03 11.62
C ILE A 308 -5.10 -0.40 10.37
N GLY A 309 -4.55 -1.63 10.34
CA GLY A 309 -3.69 -2.09 9.26
C GLY A 309 -2.27 -1.47 9.24
N LYS A 310 -1.92 -0.59 10.20
CA LYS A 310 -0.60 0.03 10.34
C LYS A 310 0.10 -0.33 11.65
N SER A 311 -0.66 -0.71 12.67
CA SER A 311 -0.13 -1.09 13.97
C SER A 311 -0.86 -2.29 14.57
N ILE A 312 -0.22 -2.96 15.49
CA ILE A 312 -0.76 -4.11 16.24
C ILE A 312 -0.70 -3.79 17.73
N ILE A 313 -1.83 -3.98 18.41
CA ILE A 313 -1.87 -3.96 19.88
C ILE A 313 -1.89 -5.39 20.39
N TYR A 314 -1.01 -5.67 21.35
CA TYR A 314 -0.88 -7.01 21.92
C TYR A 314 -0.38 -6.97 23.36
N LYS A 315 -0.61 -8.08 24.09
CA LYS A 315 -0.11 -8.25 25.45
C LYS A 315 1.16 -9.11 25.40
N SER A 316 2.28 -8.54 25.81
CA SER A 316 3.53 -9.30 25.97
C SER A 316 3.48 -10.18 27.22
N LYS A 317 4.16 -11.32 27.17
CA LYS A 317 4.36 -12.17 28.35
C LYS A 317 5.17 -11.48 29.45
N SER A 318 6.02 -10.54 29.08
CA SER A 318 6.95 -9.84 29.98
C SER A 318 6.34 -8.59 30.63
N TYR A 319 5.24 -8.06 30.09
CA TYR A 319 4.61 -6.82 30.57
C TYR A 319 3.15 -7.07 30.90
N ASN A 320 2.68 -6.53 32.03
CA ASN A 320 1.26 -6.58 32.40
C ASN A 320 0.39 -5.60 31.58
N GLU A 321 1.01 -4.64 30.92
CA GLU A 321 0.36 -3.60 30.12
C GLU A 321 0.38 -3.94 28.63
N PRO A 322 -0.64 -3.55 27.87
CA PRO A 322 -0.64 -3.74 26.42
C PRO A 322 0.44 -2.90 25.75
N LEU A 323 1.03 -3.49 24.71
CA LEU A 323 2.01 -2.86 23.83
C LEU A 323 1.36 -2.52 22.50
N ILE A 324 1.85 -1.46 21.86
CA ILE A 324 1.53 -1.12 20.47
C ILE A 324 2.80 -1.15 19.65
N LYS A 325 2.75 -1.81 18.48
CA LYS A 325 3.87 -1.92 17.54
C LYS A 325 3.45 -1.45 16.17
N TRP A 326 4.28 -0.60 15.55
CA TRP A 326 4.10 -0.21 14.15
C TRP A 326 4.53 -1.34 13.23
N ILE A 327 3.75 -1.59 12.18
CA ILE A 327 4.04 -2.59 11.15
C ILE A 327 3.93 -1.94 9.79
N ASP A 328 5.03 -1.91 9.08
CA ASP A 328 5.03 -1.53 7.68
C ASP A 328 4.70 -2.77 6.83
N VAL A 329 3.46 -2.85 6.35
CA VAL A 329 2.98 -3.97 5.52
C VAL A 329 3.88 -4.20 4.30
N SER A 330 4.50 -3.14 3.78
CA SER A 330 5.42 -3.24 2.63
C SER A 330 6.70 -4.02 2.92
N GLN A 331 7.06 -4.20 4.20
CA GLN A 331 8.24 -4.95 4.63
C GLN A 331 7.92 -6.41 4.96
N LEU A 332 6.63 -6.74 5.11
CA LEU A 332 6.20 -8.12 5.33
C LEU A 332 6.45 -8.97 4.08
N ASN A 333 6.62 -10.26 4.29
CA ASN A 333 6.85 -11.19 3.20
C ASN A 333 5.67 -11.21 2.21
N GLU A 334 5.95 -11.27 0.91
CA GLU A 334 4.93 -11.32 -0.14
C GLU A 334 4.29 -12.72 -0.29
N LYS A 335 4.91 -13.76 0.27
CA LYS A 335 4.35 -15.11 0.30
C LYS A 335 3.44 -15.28 1.51
N PHE A 336 2.24 -15.75 1.28
CA PHE A 336 1.19 -15.87 2.26
C PHE A 336 1.60 -16.64 3.54
N GLU A 337 2.16 -17.84 3.38
CA GLU A 337 2.54 -18.70 4.49
C GLU A 337 3.68 -18.07 5.32
N GLU A 338 4.65 -17.45 4.66
CA GLU A 338 5.78 -16.78 5.30
C GLU A 338 5.31 -15.53 6.06
N ARG A 339 4.40 -14.72 5.45
CA ARG A 339 3.82 -13.55 6.10
C ARG A 339 2.98 -13.94 7.32
N ILE A 340 2.17 -14.98 7.24
CA ILE A 340 1.44 -15.49 8.41
C ILE A 340 2.40 -15.87 9.54
N ASN A 341 3.46 -16.61 9.25
CA ASN A 341 4.45 -16.98 10.26
C ASN A 341 5.12 -15.74 10.87
N GLU A 342 5.44 -14.74 10.08
CA GLU A 342 6.01 -13.47 10.53
C GLU A 342 5.04 -12.72 11.47
N LEU A 343 3.77 -12.58 11.11
CA LEU A 343 2.74 -11.96 11.94
C LEU A 343 2.54 -12.71 13.26
N TYR A 344 2.53 -14.04 13.23
CA TYR A 344 2.42 -14.87 14.44
C TYR A 344 3.68 -14.87 15.31
N SER A 345 4.83 -14.49 14.76
CA SER A 345 6.03 -14.26 15.57
C SER A 345 5.90 -13.02 16.46
N ILE A 346 5.11 -12.02 16.01
CA ILE A 346 4.85 -10.79 16.75
C ILE A 346 3.76 -11.00 17.82
N LYS A 347 2.66 -11.65 17.43
CA LYS A 347 1.49 -11.87 18.30
C LYS A 347 0.98 -13.30 18.12
N ASN A 348 0.87 -14.04 19.23
CA ASN A 348 0.52 -15.47 19.20
C ASN A 348 -0.96 -15.76 18.83
N THR A 349 -1.84 -14.80 19.06
CA THR A 349 -3.28 -14.92 18.80
C THR A 349 -3.79 -13.69 18.07
N TRP A 350 -4.62 -13.91 17.08
CA TRP A 350 -5.13 -12.84 16.21
C TRP A 350 -6.64 -12.88 16.11
N ASN A 351 -7.26 -11.72 16.13
CA ASN A 351 -8.62 -11.58 15.63
C ASN A 351 -8.59 -11.77 14.11
N MET A 352 -9.56 -12.48 13.56
CA MET A 352 -9.65 -12.71 12.11
C MET A 352 -9.69 -11.39 11.33
N LYS A 353 -10.46 -10.41 11.81
CA LYS A 353 -10.58 -9.10 11.15
C LYS A 353 -9.23 -8.37 11.09
N ASP A 354 -8.48 -8.35 12.21
CA ASP A 354 -7.16 -7.70 12.27
C ASP A 354 -6.15 -8.39 11.36
N LEU A 355 -6.16 -9.74 11.35
CA LEU A 355 -5.23 -10.52 10.55
C LEU A 355 -5.44 -10.29 9.05
N ILE A 356 -6.71 -10.21 8.62
CA ILE A 356 -7.07 -9.94 7.23
C ILE A 356 -6.45 -8.63 6.74
N LEU A 357 -6.45 -7.56 7.55
CA LEU A 357 -5.90 -6.25 7.17
C LEU A 357 -4.42 -6.26 6.77
N PHE A 358 -3.65 -7.22 7.32
CA PHE A 358 -2.24 -7.41 6.98
C PHE A 358 -2.00 -8.42 5.84
N LEU A 359 -3.08 -8.99 5.28
CA LEU A 359 -3.03 -10.02 4.25
C LEU A 359 -3.85 -9.67 3.01
N GLU A 360 -4.76 -8.69 3.09
CA GLU A 360 -5.69 -8.36 1.99
C GLU A 360 -4.96 -7.81 0.76
N ASP A 361 -3.81 -7.16 0.94
CA ASP A 361 -2.96 -6.67 -0.15
C ASP A 361 -2.37 -7.79 -1.01
N LEU A 362 -2.37 -9.03 -0.50
CA LEU A 362 -1.97 -10.21 -1.26
C LEU A 362 -3.04 -10.67 -2.26
N GLU A 363 -4.27 -10.10 -2.19
CA GLU A 363 -5.42 -10.38 -3.09
C GLU A 363 -5.72 -11.88 -3.27
N ILE A 364 -5.55 -12.67 -2.21
CA ILE A 364 -5.67 -14.12 -2.24
C ILE A 364 -7.15 -14.52 -2.34
N PRO A 365 -7.52 -15.34 -3.33
CA PRO A 365 -8.88 -15.86 -3.41
C PRO A 365 -9.23 -16.69 -2.16
N ASN A 366 -10.44 -16.45 -1.62
CA ASN A 366 -10.94 -17.13 -0.41
C ASN A 366 -9.97 -17.02 0.78
N LEU A 367 -9.45 -15.80 1.01
CA LEU A 367 -8.43 -15.52 2.04
C LEU A 367 -8.83 -16.08 3.42
N GLN A 368 -10.09 -15.91 3.84
CA GLN A 368 -10.58 -16.42 5.13
C GLN A 368 -10.45 -17.94 5.24
N ASP A 369 -10.84 -18.69 4.22
CA ASP A 369 -10.72 -20.14 4.23
C ASP A 369 -9.26 -20.60 4.27
N ARG A 370 -8.37 -19.89 3.58
CA ARG A 370 -6.94 -20.16 3.62
C ARG A 370 -6.35 -19.90 5.00
N ILE A 371 -6.73 -18.81 5.66
CA ILE A 371 -6.33 -18.53 7.04
C ILE A 371 -6.80 -19.65 7.96
N LEU A 372 -8.08 -20.08 7.87
CA LEU A 372 -8.64 -21.14 8.70
C LEU A 372 -7.95 -22.51 8.52
N ARG A 373 -7.38 -22.79 7.36
CA ARG A 373 -6.59 -24.03 7.15
C ARG A 373 -5.26 -24.04 7.90
N LEU A 374 -4.66 -22.87 8.11
CA LEU A 374 -3.36 -22.72 8.79
C LEU A 374 -3.49 -22.46 10.28
N THR A 375 -4.68 -22.07 10.73
CA THR A 375 -4.94 -21.61 12.09
C THR A 375 -6.01 -22.45 12.77
N ARG A 376 -6.12 -22.31 14.09
CA ARG A 376 -7.19 -22.93 14.88
C ARG A 376 -8.01 -21.84 15.57
N PRO A 377 -9.33 -21.90 15.53
CA PRO A 377 -10.15 -20.99 16.32
C PRO A 377 -9.95 -21.26 17.82
N LEU A 378 -9.89 -20.18 18.56
CA LEU A 378 -9.83 -20.18 20.03
C LEU A 378 -11.01 -19.39 20.57
N GLN A 379 -11.61 -19.87 21.66
CA GLN A 379 -12.48 -19.04 22.49
C GLN A 379 -11.57 -18.35 23.52
N GLU A 380 -11.27 -17.07 23.30
CA GLU A 380 -10.54 -16.26 24.30
C GLU A 380 -11.49 -15.34 25.05
N GLU A 381 -11.22 -15.21 26.35
CA GLU A 381 -11.81 -14.17 27.19
C GLU A 381 -11.25 -12.80 26.77
N ASN A 382 -12.05 -11.75 26.90
CA ASN A 382 -11.60 -10.39 26.64
C ASN A 382 -10.36 -10.06 27.47
N ILE A 383 -9.26 -9.69 26.80
CA ILE A 383 -7.98 -9.36 27.46
C ILE A 383 -8.14 -8.17 28.44
N PHE A 384 -9.11 -7.30 28.16
CA PHE A 384 -9.35 -6.08 28.92
C PHE A 384 -10.57 -6.15 29.86
N ASP A 385 -11.51 -7.07 29.61
CA ASP A 385 -12.70 -7.29 30.43
C ASP A 385 -13.07 -8.75 30.48
N LYS A 386 -12.69 -9.43 31.56
CA LYS A 386 -12.92 -10.87 31.80
C LYS A 386 -14.40 -11.25 31.92
N THR A 387 -15.29 -10.25 32.08
CA THR A 387 -16.72 -10.48 32.26
C THR A 387 -17.50 -10.56 30.94
N LYS A 388 -16.90 -10.08 29.83
CA LYS A 388 -17.55 -10.06 28.50
C LYS A 388 -17.03 -11.21 27.65
N LYS A 389 -17.93 -12.11 27.24
CA LYS A 389 -17.66 -13.10 26.19
C LYS A 389 -17.61 -12.37 24.84
N ILE A 390 -16.48 -12.51 24.13
CA ILE A 390 -16.30 -11.88 22.84
C ILE A 390 -16.85 -12.80 21.75
N SER A 391 -17.66 -12.21 20.85
CA SER A 391 -18.15 -12.87 19.62
C SER A 391 -17.11 -12.93 18.49
N ALA A 392 -15.87 -12.47 18.74
CA ALA A 392 -14.81 -12.43 17.74
C ALA A 392 -14.10 -13.78 17.61
N LEU A 393 -13.84 -14.20 16.37
CA LEU A 393 -13.08 -15.41 16.07
C LEU A 393 -11.59 -15.14 16.25
N TYR A 394 -11.04 -15.65 17.37
CA TYR A 394 -9.60 -15.62 17.60
C TYR A 394 -8.92 -16.86 17.02
N LEU A 395 -7.75 -16.65 16.46
CA LEU A 395 -7.01 -17.65 15.71
C LEU A 395 -5.62 -17.85 16.30
N ARG A 396 -5.16 -19.09 16.36
CA ARG A 396 -3.79 -19.46 16.69
C ARG A 396 -3.21 -20.33 15.59
N ILE A 397 -1.91 -20.19 15.29
CA ILE A 397 -1.27 -21.03 14.28
C ILE A 397 -1.37 -22.52 14.65
N ASN A 398 -1.61 -23.35 13.64
CA ASN A 398 -1.70 -24.79 13.86
C ASN A 398 -0.30 -25.36 14.10
N PRO A 399 -0.01 -26.01 15.26
CA PRO A 399 1.31 -26.52 15.61
C PRO A 399 1.83 -27.59 14.62
N PHE A 400 0.96 -28.22 13.84
CA PHE A 400 1.35 -29.18 12.80
C PHE A 400 1.84 -28.52 11.53
N PHE A 401 1.59 -27.22 11.33
CA PHE A 401 2.05 -26.49 10.15
C PHE A 401 3.57 -26.23 10.21
N ASN A 402 4.11 -25.91 11.37
CA ASN A 402 5.55 -25.62 11.57
C ASN A 402 6.48 -26.86 11.45
N LYS A 403 5.95 -28.07 11.21
CA LYS A 403 6.77 -29.27 11.02
C LYS A 403 7.07 -29.60 9.57
N LYS A 404 6.64 -28.77 8.62
CA LYS A 404 6.81 -29.01 7.17
C LYS A 404 7.64 -27.92 6.45
N VAL A 405 8.25 -26.98 7.18
CA VAL A 405 9.17 -25.97 6.64
C VAL A 405 10.58 -26.24 7.12
#